data_6d56958f0fa355972032116927a724ad
#
_entry.id   6d56958f0fa355972032116927a724ad
#
_cell.length_a   1.000
_cell.length_b   1.000
_cell.length_c   1.000
_cell.angle_alpha   90.00
_cell.angle_beta   90.00
_cell.angle_gamma   90.00
#
_symmetry.space_group_name_H-M   'P 1'
#
loop_
_entity.id
_entity.type
_entity.pdbx_description
1 polymer ?
#
loop_
_entity_poly.entity_id
_entity_poly.type
_entity_poly.pdbx_seq_one_letter_code
_entity_poly.pdbx_strand_id
1 'polypeptide(L)'
;MATKSGSDCKISHRRSGGSKGEAVEYILDISAQGQAAERCSGLAYQLFLDYAFTQADFFMLAFVNYYGKGLPARARQARAQLAPFRVRSRTNPSWPGTPETCCPNTTYKINVYRCCDAAKQVLQAADRLSDWSRPKNAEDLAFFKGGQCWFYSVGHERIAAFLHATEEDLRFVRENGLAEHPSLQPYSAYYDAYDEALLTAAN
;
A
#
# COMPACT_ATOMS: atom_id res chain seq x y z
N MET A 1 -3.60 -0.11 -47.24
CA MET A 1 -3.90 -0.85 -46.02
C MET A 1 -2.56 -1.07 -45.28
N ALA A 2 -2.28 -0.31 -44.27
CA ALA A 2 -1.06 -0.41 -43.47
C ALA A 2 -1.45 -0.79 -42.05
N THR A 3 -1.11 -2.00 -41.66
CA THR A 3 -1.29 -2.53 -40.31
C THR A 3 -0.24 -1.91 -39.39
N LYS A 4 -0.68 -1.15 -38.39
CA LYS A 4 0.19 -0.67 -37.30
C LYS A 4 0.47 -1.82 -36.33
N SER A 5 1.75 -2.16 -36.25
CA SER A 5 2.31 -3.08 -35.28
C SER A 5 2.15 -2.51 -33.87
N GLY A 6 1.64 -3.35 -32.94
CA GLY A 6 1.62 -3.05 -31.53
C GLY A 6 3.05 -2.96 -30.98
N SER A 7 3.32 -1.91 -30.22
CA SER A 7 4.56 -1.76 -29.49
C SER A 7 4.52 -2.63 -28.25
N ASP A 8 5.26 -3.71 -28.29
CA ASP A 8 5.56 -4.53 -27.11
C ASP A 8 6.31 -3.70 -26.05
N CYS A 9 5.66 -3.44 -24.95
CA CYS A 9 6.29 -2.84 -23.78
C CYS A 9 7.23 -3.86 -23.15
N LYS A 10 8.52 -3.77 -23.46
CA LYS A 10 9.56 -4.62 -22.83
C LYS A 10 9.76 -4.20 -21.38
N ILE A 11 9.38 -5.07 -20.47
CA ILE A 11 9.69 -4.93 -19.04
C ILE A 11 11.21 -5.08 -18.86
N SER A 12 11.90 -3.99 -18.60
CA SER A 12 13.33 -4.02 -18.28
C SER A 12 13.52 -4.25 -16.78
N HIS A 13 13.79 -5.49 -16.39
CA HIS A 13 14.25 -5.81 -15.05
C HIS A 13 15.67 -5.30 -14.84
N ARG A 14 15.85 -4.20 -14.11
CA ARG A 14 17.15 -3.84 -13.55
C ARG A 14 17.36 -4.63 -12.26
N ARG A 15 18.24 -5.61 -12.33
CA ARG A 15 18.80 -6.30 -11.16
C ARG A 15 19.80 -5.37 -10.48
N SER A 16 19.49 -4.85 -9.31
CA SER A 16 20.50 -4.31 -8.39
C SER A 16 21.00 -5.46 -7.51
N GLY A 17 22.26 -5.85 -7.70
CA GLY A 17 22.87 -6.90 -6.92
C GLY A 17 23.25 -6.41 -5.53
N GLY A 18 22.57 -6.86 -4.51
CA GLY A 18 22.95 -6.81 -3.12
C GLY A 18 22.35 -8.02 -2.44
N SER A 19 23.16 -8.91 -1.87
CA SER A 19 22.67 -10.03 -1.08
C SER A 19 22.13 -9.52 0.24
N LYS A 20 20.90 -9.05 0.26
CA LYS A 20 20.09 -8.91 1.48
C LYS A 20 19.48 -10.30 1.74
N GLY A 21 19.53 -10.77 2.99
CA GLY A 21 18.93 -12.04 3.38
C GLY A 21 17.49 -12.13 2.88
N GLU A 22 17.07 -13.34 2.51
CA GLU A 22 15.72 -13.59 2.01
C GLU A 22 14.71 -13.12 3.05
N ALA A 23 14.03 -12.01 2.76
CA ALA A 23 12.95 -11.54 3.58
C ALA A 23 11.70 -12.38 3.30
N VAL A 24 10.98 -12.73 4.34
CA VAL A 24 9.77 -13.54 4.26
C VAL A 24 8.56 -12.61 4.33
N GLU A 25 7.65 -12.76 3.39
CA GLU A 25 6.39 -12.03 3.32
C GLU A 25 5.28 -12.85 3.98
N TYR A 26 4.61 -12.27 4.98
CA TYR A 26 3.42 -12.84 5.58
C TYR A 26 2.19 -12.22 4.95
N ILE A 27 1.48 -12.99 4.13
CA ILE A 27 0.25 -12.55 3.49
C ILE A 27 -0.91 -12.68 4.47
N LEU A 28 -1.64 -11.59 4.63
CA LEU A 28 -2.90 -11.55 5.34
C LEU A 28 -4.04 -11.70 4.34
N ASP A 29 -4.82 -12.76 4.47
CA ASP A 29 -6.10 -12.86 3.79
C ASP A 29 -7.12 -12.01 4.56
N ILE A 30 -7.31 -10.78 4.11
CA ILE A 30 -8.36 -9.90 4.62
C ILE A 30 -9.70 -10.14 3.94
N SER A 31 -9.74 -10.98 2.89
CA SER A 31 -10.97 -11.49 2.33
C SER A 31 -11.46 -12.69 3.13
N ALA A 32 -12.68 -12.66 3.62
CA ALA A 32 -13.31 -13.87 4.15
C ALA A 32 -13.71 -14.75 2.97
N GLN A 33 -12.94 -15.82 2.70
CA GLN A 33 -13.29 -16.76 1.63
C GLN A 33 -14.72 -17.25 1.80
N GLY A 34 -15.56 -16.98 0.80
CA GLY A 34 -16.96 -17.40 0.79
C GLY A 34 -17.91 -16.63 1.70
N GLN A 35 -17.47 -15.59 2.37
CA GLN A 35 -18.32 -14.70 3.18
C GLN A 35 -18.25 -13.25 2.66
N ALA A 36 -19.36 -12.53 2.76
CA ALA A 36 -19.44 -11.13 2.34
C ALA A 36 -18.67 -10.16 3.24
N ALA A 37 -18.21 -10.61 4.40
CA ALA A 37 -17.57 -9.79 5.42
C ALA A 37 -16.04 -9.85 5.29
N GLU A 38 -15.42 -8.70 5.16
CA GLU A 38 -13.99 -8.53 5.24
C GLU A 38 -13.51 -8.59 6.70
N ARG A 39 -12.40 -9.27 6.96
CA ARG A 39 -11.88 -9.47 8.31
C ARG A 39 -11.29 -8.21 8.94
N CYS A 40 -10.59 -7.40 8.14
CA CYS A 40 -10.02 -6.12 8.59
C CYS A 40 -11.03 -4.99 8.42
N SER A 41 -12.16 -5.07 9.14
CA SER A 41 -13.25 -4.09 9.09
C SER A 41 -13.77 -3.74 10.49
N GLY A 42 -14.43 -2.60 10.62
CA GLY A 42 -14.98 -2.12 11.88
C GLY A 42 -13.91 -2.03 12.98
N LEU A 43 -14.15 -2.70 14.12
CA LEU A 43 -13.21 -2.69 15.25
C LEU A 43 -11.83 -3.26 14.88
N ALA A 44 -11.77 -4.34 14.11
CA ALA A 44 -10.49 -4.93 13.70
C ALA A 44 -9.65 -3.96 12.87
N TYR A 45 -10.27 -3.16 12.01
CA TYR A 45 -9.58 -2.11 11.27
C TYR A 45 -9.10 -0.97 12.18
N GLN A 46 -9.89 -0.55 13.16
CA GLN A 46 -9.48 0.48 14.12
C GLN A 46 -8.27 0.00 14.95
N LEU A 47 -8.31 -1.22 15.47
CA LEU A 47 -7.21 -1.82 16.21
C LEU A 47 -5.95 -1.98 15.34
N PHE A 48 -6.13 -2.34 14.06
CA PHE A 48 -5.02 -2.37 13.11
C PHE A 48 -4.39 -0.99 12.93
N LEU A 49 -5.18 0.09 12.76
CA LEU A 49 -4.64 1.45 12.66
C LEU A 49 -3.92 1.86 13.94
N ASP A 50 -4.49 1.57 15.10
CA ASP A 50 -3.83 1.86 16.39
C ASP A 50 -2.47 1.17 16.48
N TYR A 51 -2.41 -0.12 16.14
CA TYR A 51 -1.17 -0.87 16.10
C TYR A 51 -0.19 -0.30 15.06
N ALA A 52 -0.62 -0.11 13.83
CA ALA A 52 0.25 0.37 12.76
C ALA A 52 0.87 1.74 13.06
N PHE A 53 0.10 2.66 13.67
CA PHE A 53 0.60 3.98 14.04
C PHE A 53 1.55 3.98 15.24
N THR A 54 1.59 2.90 16.04
CA THR A 54 2.62 2.72 17.07
C THR A 54 3.91 2.11 16.51
N GLN A 55 3.81 1.35 15.42
CA GLN A 55 4.95 0.63 14.84
C GLN A 55 5.66 1.41 13.73
N ALA A 56 4.93 2.19 12.94
CA ALA A 56 5.43 2.81 11.73
C ALA A 56 5.76 4.31 11.91
N ASP A 57 6.77 4.77 11.18
CA ASP A 57 7.16 6.19 11.11
C ASP A 57 6.32 6.95 10.10
N PHE A 58 6.01 6.30 8.98
CA PHE A 58 5.31 6.88 7.84
C PHE A 58 4.28 5.91 7.26
N PHE A 59 3.31 6.48 6.55
CA PHE A 59 2.41 5.73 5.69
C PHE A 59 2.27 6.41 4.33
N MET A 60 1.81 5.68 3.34
CA MET A 60 1.53 6.21 2.01
C MET A 60 0.13 5.88 1.52
N LEU A 61 -0.34 6.71 0.60
CA LEU A 61 -1.52 6.47 -0.23
C LEU A 61 -1.19 6.83 -1.68
N ALA A 62 -1.71 6.03 -2.61
CA ALA A 62 -1.63 6.30 -4.03
C ALA A 62 -2.90 7.04 -4.52
N PHE A 63 -2.70 8.20 -5.12
CA PHE A 63 -3.76 9.04 -5.71
C PHE A 63 -3.71 8.89 -7.23
N VAL A 64 -4.55 8.03 -7.75
CA VAL A 64 -4.54 7.68 -9.17
C VAL A 64 -5.66 8.42 -9.91
N ASN A 65 -5.26 9.26 -10.86
CA ASN A 65 -6.18 9.95 -11.77
C ASN A 65 -6.25 9.19 -13.09
N TYR A 66 -7.14 8.23 -13.16
CA TYR A 66 -7.31 7.39 -14.34
C TYR A 66 -7.96 8.15 -15.49
N TYR A 67 -7.33 8.06 -16.65
CA TYR A 67 -7.83 8.66 -17.90
C TYR A 67 -8.14 10.17 -17.79
N GLY A 68 -7.48 10.88 -16.88
CA GLY A 68 -7.72 12.31 -16.68
C GLY A 68 -9.08 12.68 -16.06
N LYS A 69 -9.85 11.70 -15.56
CA LYS A 69 -11.21 11.93 -15.01
C LYS A 69 -11.24 12.60 -13.63
N GLY A 70 -10.06 12.85 -13.05
CA GLY A 70 -9.93 13.40 -11.70
C GLY A 70 -9.95 12.33 -10.60
N LEU A 71 -9.68 12.76 -9.38
CA LEU A 71 -9.72 11.89 -8.21
C LEU A 71 -11.16 11.75 -7.68
N PRO A 72 -11.52 10.59 -7.09
CA PRO A 72 -12.77 10.43 -6.35
C PRO A 72 -12.93 11.48 -5.24
N ALA A 73 -14.16 11.79 -4.85
CA ALA A 73 -14.43 12.82 -3.85
C ALA A 73 -13.75 12.55 -2.50
N ARG A 74 -13.85 11.31 -1.99
CA ARG A 74 -13.19 10.90 -0.74
C ARG A 74 -11.67 10.95 -0.86
N ALA A 75 -11.09 10.57 -2.00
CA ALA A 75 -9.66 10.69 -2.24
C ALA A 75 -9.19 12.16 -2.21
N ARG A 76 -9.96 13.09 -2.81
CA ARG A 76 -9.66 14.53 -2.74
C ARG A 76 -9.72 15.05 -1.31
N GLN A 77 -10.73 14.64 -0.56
CA GLN A 77 -10.89 15.01 0.85
C GLN A 77 -9.74 14.48 1.70
N ALA A 78 -9.44 13.20 1.64
CA ALA A 78 -8.32 12.59 2.36
C ALA A 78 -6.99 13.29 2.02
N ARG A 79 -6.74 13.54 0.72
CA ARG A 79 -5.54 14.26 0.28
C ARG A 79 -5.43 15.67 0.87
N ALA A 80 -6.55 16.38 0.98
CA ALA A 80 -6.58 17.72 1.56
C ALA A 80 -6.35 17.68 3.08
N GLN A 81 -7.02 16.79 3.78
CA GLN A 81 -6.89 16.63 5.24
C GLN A 81 -5.49 16.15 5.64
N LEU A 82 -4.87 15.29 4.83
CA LEU A 82 -3.52 14.77 5.07
C LEU A 82 -2.41 15.73 4.62
N ALA A 83 -2.72 16.82 3.92
CA ALA A 83 -1.71 17.74 3.39
C ALA A 83 -0.71 18.27 4.45
N PRO A 84 -1.11 18.60 5.69
CA PRO A 84 -0.19 19.08 6.73
C PRO A 84 0.84 18.03 7.18
N PHE A 85 0.54 16.74 7.02
CA PHE A 85 1.38 15.63 7.46
C PHE A 85 2.23 15.05 6.35
N ARG A 86 2.09 15.57 5.11
CA ARG A 86 2.80 15.07 3.94
C ARG A 86 4.27 15.42 4.01
N VAL A 87 5.11 14.40 4.07
CA VAL A 87 6.58 14.54 4.04
C VAL A 87 7.13 14.44 2.62
N ARG A 88 6.40 13.75 1.73
CA ARG A 88 6.86 13.53 0.36
C ARG A 88 5.72 13.33 -0.63
N SER A 89 5.97 13.66 -1.89
CA SER A 89 5.08 13.40 -3.01
C SER A 89 5.89 13.07 -4.27
N ARG A 90 5.53 12.00 -4.96
CA ARG A 90 6.17 11.56 -6.21
C ARG A 90 5.13 11.17 -7.24
N THR A 91 5.52 11.24 -8.51
CA THR A 91 4.79 10.58 -9.59
C THR A 91 5.53 9.27 -9.89
N ASN A 92 4.87 8.14 -9.66
CA ASN A 92 5.43 6.82 -9.90
C ASN A 92 4.30 5.86 -10.27
N PRO A 93 4.40 5.10 -11.38
CA PRO A 93 3.37 4.14 -11.81
C PRO A 93 3.34 2.86 -10.98
N SER A 94 4.14 2.77 -9.94
CA SER A 94 4.22 1.60 -9.08
C SER A 94 4.49 1.97 -7.61
N TRP A 95 4.02 1.12 -6.68
CA TRP A 95 4.13 1.28 -5.23
C TRP A 95 4.03 -0.10 -4.55
N PRO A 96 4.27 -0.23 -3.25
CA PRO A 96 4.20 -1.51 -2.55
C PRO A 96 2.91 -2.28 -2.85
N GLY A 97 3.05 -3.54 -3.26
CA GLY A 97 1.93 -4.40 -3.67
C GLY A 97 1.44 -4.21 -5.10
N THR A 98 1.83 -3.13 -5.77
CA THR A 98 1.36 -2.82 -7.13
C THR A 98 2.55 -2.65 -8.08
N PRO A 99 2.72 -3.57 -9.05
CA PRO A 99 3.76 -3.47 -10.05
C PRO A 99 3.53 -2.28 -10.98
N GLU A 100 4.52 -1.97 -11.80
CA GLU A 100 4.41 -0.89 -12.77
C GLU A 100 3.19 -1.07 -13.68
N THR A 101 2.31 -0.08 -13.65
CA THR A 101 1.08 -0.04 -14.44
C THR A 101 1.17 1.05 -15.49
N CYS A 102 0.79 0.70 -16.72
CA CYS A 102 0.75 1.64 -17.85
C CYS A 102 -0.68 1.81 -18.35
N CYS A 103 -1.40 2.79 -17.82
CA CYS A 103 -2.71 3.16 -18.36
C CYS A 103 -2.61 4.51 -19.08
N PRO A 104 -3.11 4.64 -20.32
CA PRO A 104 -3.08 5.89 -21.05
C PRO A 104 -3.76 7.04 -20.28
N ASN A 105 -3.18 8.24 -20.36
CA ASN A 105 -3.72 9.45 -19.73
C ASN A 105 -3.98 9.30 -18.21
N THR A 106 -3.19 8.48 -17.52
CA THR A 106 -3.31 8.24 -16.08
C THR A 106 -2.12 8.86 -15.36
N THR A 107 -2.39 9.53 -14.24
CA THR A 107 -1.36 10.09 -13.36
C THR A 107 -1.39 9.36 -12.03
N TYR A 108 -0.24 8.86 -11.62
CA TYR A 108 -0.02 8.12 -10.37
C TYR A 108 0.76 8.99 -9.40
N LYS A 109 0.10 9.53 -8.39
CA LYS A 109 0.74 10.38 -7.40
C LYS A 109 0.80 9.69 -6.04
N ILE A 110 2.00 9.31 -5.65
CA ILE A 110 2.27 8.67 -4.37
C ILE A 110 2.60 9.76 -3.36
N ASN A 111 1.84 9.81 -2.27
CA ASN A 111 2.09 10.70 -1.15
C ASN A 111 2.46 9.90 0.08
N VAL A 112 3.55 10.30 0.74
CA VAL A 112 4.00 9.75 2.01
C VAL A 112 3.72 10.76 3.11
N TYR A 113 3.21 10.28 4.23
CA TYR A 113 2.76 11.07 5.36
C TYR A 113 3.41 10.58 6.65
N ARG A 114 3.63 11.48 7.60
CA ARG A 114 4.08 11.13 8.94
C ARG A 114 2.96 10.47 9.73
N CYS A 115 3.28 9.40 10.45
CA CYS A 115 2.36 8.80 11.41
C CYS A 115 2.20 9.73 12.63
N CYS A 116 0.96 10.17 12.87
CA CYS A 116 0.57 10.93 14.06
C CYS A 116 -0.96 10.79 14.26
N ASP A 117 -1.45 11.09 15.46
CA ASP A 117 -2.87 10.90 15.80
C ASP A 117 -3.83 11.66 14.87
N ALA A 118 -3.49 12.90 14.51
CA ALA A 118 -4.33 13.68 13.61
C ALA A 118 -4.38 13.09 12.20
N ALA A 119 -3.30 12.48 11.70
CA ALA A 119 -3.30 11.77 10.42
C ALA A 119 -4.06 10.43 10.54
N LYS A 120 -3.95 9.73 11.68
CA LYS A 120 -4.70 8.49 11.96
C LYS A 120 -6.20 8.72 11.87
N GLN A 121 -6.71 9.83 12.44
CA GLN A 121 -8.14 10.18 12.39
C GLN A 121 -8.68 10.27 10.96
N VAL A 122 -7.86 10.70 9.99
CA VAL A 122 -8.27 10.73 8.58
C VAL A 122 -8.44 9.31 8.03
N LEU A 123 -7.56 8.38 8.41
CA LEU A 123 -7.67 6.98 8.00
C LEU A 123 -8.84 6.26 8.68
N GLN A 124 -9.16 6.63 9.92
CA GLN A 124 -10.29 6.08 10.68
C GLN A 124 -11.68 6.43 10.09
N ALA A 125 -11.74 7.37 9.14
CA ALA A 125 -12.96 7.67 8.40
C ALA A 125 -13.36 6.57 7.39
N ALA A 126 -12.50 5.62 7.11
CA ALA A 126 -12.83 4.40 6.38
C ALA A 126 -13.34 3.32 7.34
N ASP A 127 -14.23 2.45 6.85
CA ASP A 127 -14.82 1.38 7.64
C ASP A 127 -13.95 0.11 7.66
N ARG A 128 -13.07 -0.02 6.66
CA ARG A 128 -12.25 -1.23 6.44
C ARG A 128 -10.99 -0.92 5.65
N LEU A 129 -10.03 -1.82 5.70
CA LEU A 129 -8.75 -1.67 4.99
C LEU A 129 -8.93 -1.60 3.47
N SER A 130 -9.80 -2.40 2.88
CA SER A 130 -10.05 -2.42 1.43
C SER A 130 -10.85 -1.20 0.91
N ASP A 131 -11.35 -0.33 1.79
CA ASP A 131 -11.93 0.94 1.37
C ASP A 131 -10.88 1.88 0.74
N TRP A 132 -9.60 1.65 1.04
CA TRP A 132 -8.50 2.33 0.34
C TRP A 132 -8.30 1.72 -1.04
N SER A 133 -9.31 1.92 -1.89
CA SER A 133 -9.37 1.47 -3.27
C SER A 133 -10.40 2.26 -4.09
N ARG A 134 -10.26 2.16 -5.41
CA ARG A 134 -11.27 2.69 -6.34
C ARG A 134 -12.60 1.93 -6.24
N PRO A 135 -13.68 2.56 -6.67
CA PRO A 135 -13.81 3.91 -7.24
C PRO A 135 -13.99 5.02 -6.20
N LYS A 136 -13.95 4.73 -4.92
CA LYS A 136 -14.41 5.65 -3.87
C LYS A 136 -13.29 6.48 -3.26
N ASN A 137 -12.08 5.91 -3.11
CA ASN A 137 -11.00 6.50 -2.31
C ASN A 137 -9.67 6.56 -3.06
N ALA A 138 -8.61 7.00 -2.35
CA ALA A 138 -7.22 6.76 -2.74
C ALA A 138 -6.94 5.24 -2.76
N GLU A 139 -5.88 4.83 -3.44
CA GLU A 139 -5.51 3.41 -3.54
C GLU A 139 -4.40 3.06 -2.56
N ASP A 140 -4.52 1.87 -2.04
CA ASP A 140 -3.49 1.09 -1.37
C ASP A 140 -2.79 1.83 -0.22
N LEU A 141 -3.06 1.36 0.97
CA LEU A 141 -2.42 1.84 2.18
C LEU A 141 -1.16 1.00 2.45
N ALA A 142 -0.01 1.68 2.63
CA ALA A 142 1.21 1.02 3.07
C ALA A 142 1.85 1.80 4.22
N PHE A 143 2.54 1.07 5.11
CA PHE A 143 3.24 1.62 6.26
C PHE A 143 4.74 1.31 6.18
N PHE A 144 5.55 2.26 6.67
CA PHE A 144 7.01 2.19 6.64
C PHE A 144 7.57 2.32 8.04
N LYS A 145 8.51 1.44 8.37
CA LYS A 145 9.21 1.38 9.65
C LYS A 145 10.72 1.34 9.40
N GLY A 146 11.46 2.24 10.02
CA GLY A 146 12.92 2.31 9.84
C GLY A 146 13.37 2.49 8.39
N GLY A 147 12.59 3.18 7.56
CA GLY A 147 12.90 3.43 6.16
C GLY A 147 12.50 2.30 5.19
N GLN A 148 11.89 1.22 5.67
CA GLN A 148 11.47 0.08 4.86
C GLN A 148 9.95 -0.09 4.87
N CYS A 149 9.38 -0.60 3.80
CA CYS A 149 7.99 -1.02 3.80
C CYS A 149 7.82 -2.18 4.77
N TRP A 150 6.98 -1.98 5.76
CA TRP A 150 6.68 -2.99 6.77
C TRP A 150 5.33 -3.66 6.53
N PHE A 151 4.39 -2.91 5.98
CA PHE A 151 3.05 -3.39 5.66
C PHE A 151 2.55 -2.73 4.38
N TYR A 152 1.84 -3.48 3.56
CA TYR A 152 1.09 -2.94 2.43
C TYR A 152 -0.26 -3.62 2.25
N SER A 153 -1.17 -2.94 1.55
CA SER A 153 -2.44 -3.51 1.10
C SER A 153 -2.66 -3.24 -0.37
N VAL A 154 -3.36 -4.15 -1.04
CA VAL A 154 -3.93 -3.97 -2.38
C VAL A 154 -5.43 -4.03 -2.23
N GLY A 155 -6.03 -2.83 -2.06
CA GLY A 155 -7.41 -2.72 -1.60
C GLY A 155 -8.44 -3.36 -2.53
N HIS A 156 -8.25 -3.26 -3.84
CA HIS A 156 -9.17 -3.84 -4.82
C HIS A 156 -9.07 -5.37 -4.93
N GLU A 157 -7.93 -5.96 -4.55
CA GLU A 157 -7.72 -7.39 -4.47
C GLU A 157 -8.07 -7.96 -3.09
N ARG A 158 -8.28 -7.10 -2.10
CA ARG A 158 -8.54 -7.45 -0.70
C ARG A 158 -7.45 -8.31 -0.08
N ILE A 159 -6.22 -8.00 -0.41
CA ILE A 159 -5.03 -8.62 0.19
C ILE A 159 -4.22 -7.58 0.93
N ALA A 160 -3.47 -8.04 1.90
CA ALA A 160 -2.46 -7.26 2.60
C ALA A 160 -1.32 -8.17 3.02
N ALA A 161 -0.15 -7.58 3.28
CA ALA A 161 1.00 -8.35 3.74
C ALA A 161 1.83 -7.56 4.74
N PHE A 162 2.37 -8.24 5.72
CA PHE A 162 3.49 -7.76 6.50
C PHE A 162 4.79 -8.23 5.86
N LEU A 163 5.70 -7.28 5.66
CA LEU A 163 7.07 -7.54 5.25
C LEU A 163 7.95 -7.51 6.50
N HIS A 164 8.88 -8.47 6.63
CA HIS A 164 9.73 -8.57 7.82
C HIS A 164 8.95 -8.67 9.14
N ALA A 165 7.84 -9.40 9.14
CA ALA A 165 6.98 -9.56 10.30
C ALA A 165 7.76 -10.10 11.50
N THR A 166 7.54 -9.47 12.67
CA THR A 166 8.04 -9.93 13.96
C THR A 166 7.02 -10.87 14.61
N GLU A 167 7.43 -11.59 15.65
CA GLU A 167 6.50 -12.39 16.47
C GLU A 167 5.40 -11.53 17.11
N GLU A 168 5.68 -10.25 17.36
CA GLU A 168 4.67 -9.31 17.85
C GLU A 168 3.62 -9.01 16.77
N ASP A 169 4.03 -8.80 15.53
CA ASP A 169 3.12 -8.59 14.40
C ASP A 169 2.20 -9.82 14.21
N LEU A 170 2.78 -11.02 14.24
CA LEU A 170 2.04 -12.26 14.08
C LEU A 170 1.07 -12.51 15.24
N ARG A 171 1.49 -12.18 16.47
CA ARG A 171 0.61 -12.24 17.65
C ARG A 171 -0.56 -11.28 17.50
N PHE A 172 -0.30 -10.02 17.10
CA PHE A 172 -1.35 -9.05 16.84
C PHE A 172 -2.38 -9.56 15.82
N VAL A 173 -1.92 -10.15 14.72
CA VAL A 173 -2.76 -10.73 13.66
C VAL A 173 -3.69 -11.81 14.24
N ARG A 174 -3.14 -12.74 15.04
CA ARG A 174 -3.90 -13.86 15.64
C ARG A 174 -4.92 -13.37 16.66
N GLU A 175 -4.51 -12.47 17.55
CA GLU A 175 -5.37 -11.95 18.64
C GLU A 175 -6.53 -11.10 18.11
N ASN A 176 -6.38 -10.47 16.96
CA ASN A 176 -7.40 -9.61 16.36
C ASN A 176 -8.19 -10.30 15.24
N GLY A 177 -8.07 -11.61 15.10
CA GLY A 177 -8.87 -12.41 14.16
C GLY A 177 -8.55 -12.13 12.68
N LEU A 178 -7.43 -11.49 12.40
CA LEU A 178 -6.92 -11.37 11.05
C LEU A 178 -6.35 -12.72 10.63
N ALA A 179 -6.74 -13.22 9.47
CA ALA A 179 -6.26 -14.52 9.03
C ALA A 179 -4.81 -14.41 8.54
N GLU A 180 -3.96 -15.22 9.14
CA GLU A 180 -2.63 -15.49 8.68
C GLU A 180 -2.68 -16.50 7.54
N HIS A 181 -2.23 -16.13 6.34
CA HIS A 181 -2.03 -17.10 5.27
C HIS A 181 -0.63 -17.67 5.41
N PRO A 182 -0.47 -19.00 5.55
CA PRO A 182 0.84 -19.62 5.79
C PRO A 182 1.73 -19.67 4.53
N SER A 183 1.37 -19.07 3.42
CA SER A 183 2.25 -19.00 2.26
C SER A 183 3.36 -18.01 2.54
N LEU A 184 4.43 -18.53 3.11
CA LEU A 184 5.70 -17.86 3.16
C LEU A 184 6.19 -17.72 1.72
N GLN A 185 5.95 -16.58 1.11
CA GLN A 185 6.54 -16.27 -0.19
C GLN A 185 7.85 -15.54 0.06
N PRO A 186 8.93 -15.89 -0.64
CA PRO A 186 10.13 -15.07 -0.64
C PRO A 186 9.75 -13.65 -1.06
N TYR A 187 10.32 -12.67 -0.38
CA TYR A 187 10.12 -11.27 -0.72
C TYR A 187 10.45 -11.03 -2.20
N SER A 188 9.52 -10.51 -2.93
CA SER A 188 9.70 -10.25 -4.35
C SER A 188 10.55 -8.99 -4.53
N ALA A 189 11.66 -9.11 -5.27
CA ALA A 189 12.65 -8.03 -5.47
C ALA A 189 12.06 -6.70 -6.01
N TYR A 190 10.83 -6.69 -6.52
CA TYR A 190 10.23 -5.45 -6.96
C TYR A 190 9.69 -4.59 -5.81
N TYR A 191 9.55 -5.14 -4.60
CA TYR A 191 9.23 -4.36 -3.40
C TYR A 191 10.43 -3.58 -2.88
N ASP A 192 11.66 -4.12 -3.02
CA ASP A 192 12.90 -3.46 -2.58
C ASP A 192 13.14 -2.11 -3.27
N ALA A 193 12.76 -2.01 -4.56
CA ALA A 193 12.98 -0.80 -5.33
C ALA A 193 12.15 0.42 -4.86
N TYR A 194 11.18 0.20 -3.98
CA TYR A 194 10.25 1.25 -3.50
C TYR A 194 10.65 1.88 -2.20
N ASP A 195 11.27 1.10 -1.31
CA ASP A 195 11.48 1.52 0.07
C ASP A 195 12.49 2.66 0.15
N GLU A 196 13.65 2.51 -0.45
CA GLU A 196 14.67 3.56 -0.49
C GLU A 196 14.22 4.76 -1.32
N ALA A 197 13.63 4.51 -2.50
CA ALA A 197 13.25 5.58 -3.39
C ALA A 197 12.06 6.41 -2.88
N LEU A 198 11.18 5.88 -2.04
CA LEU A 198 10.08 6.65 -1.43
C LEU A 198 10.54 7.50 -0.27
N LEU A 199 11.56 7.07 0.47
CA LEU A 199 11.96 7.71 1.72
C LEU A 199 13.31 8.45 1.66
N THR A 200 14.27 8.04 0.81
CA THR A 200 15.65 8.52 0.86
C THR A 200 16.01 9.72 -0.02
N ALA A 201 15.21 10.18 -0.92
CA ALA A 201 15.56 11.37 -1.67
C ALA A 201 14.74 12.57 -1.20
N ALA A 202 15.16 13.13 -0.09
CA ALA A 202 14.79 14.49 0.29
C ALA A 202 16.08 15.14 0.79
N ASN A 203 16.64 16.00 -0.01
CA ASN A 203 17.22 17.29 0.41
C ASN A 203 17.45 18.09 -0.85
#